data_eb0db11521cdc3d05b7ab1a24987093d
#
_entry.id   eb0db11521cdc3d05b7ab1a24987093d
#
_cell.length_a   1.000
_cell.length_b   1.000
_cell.length_c   1.000
_cell.angle_alpha   90.00
_cell.angle_beta   90.00
_cell.angle_gamma   90.00
#
_symmetry.space_group_name_H-M   'P 1'
#
loop_
_entity.id
_entity.type
_entity.pdbx_description
1 polymer ?
#
loop_
_entity_poly.entity_id
_entity_poly.type
_entity_poly.pdbx_seq_one_letter_code
_entity_poly.pdbx_strand_id
1 'polypeptide(L)'
;QSPSFPGQNWNLPFRQMERRRRSMARRGRMGRGVAPTEKAKDFKGTMKKLIRYMASFKIQIFFVAVFAICGTIFNIAGPKILGKATTEIFNGLVSKILATALSLYLISAACSLIQGFLMTGVSQKTTYKLRKEISQKINRMPMNYFDTKPVGEVLSRVTNDVDTLGQSLNQSATQLITSVTTIIGVLVMMLSISPLMTLVALLILPLSMLLLSFVMKHSQKYFVGQQEYLGNVNGQVEEIYSGHNIIKAFNKEEAVIREFNETNGKLYDSAWKSQFFSGMMMPVMQFIGNLGYVGVAVLGGFLTIKNVIEVGDIQSFIQYVRNFTQPIQQMAQVANMLQSTAAASERVFEFLEEKEEDQTVEHPVSVENLKGNVEFDHVHFGYNPDKIIINDFSAKVKEGQKIAIVGPT
;
A
#
# COMPACT_ATOMS: atom_id res chain seq x y z
N GLN A 1 -46.87 38.31 45.69
CA GLN A 1 -47.38 38.01 44.34
C GLN A 1 -46.19 37.75 43.43
N SER A 2 -45.90 36.52 43.15
CA SER A 2 -44.85 36.11 42.16
C SER A 2 -45.47 36.01 40.78
N PRO A 3 -44.79 36.45 39.70
CA PRO A 3 -45.32 36.31 38.34
C PRO A 3 -44.99 34.89 37.83
N SER A 4 -46.02 34.19 37.37
CA SER A 4 -45.97 32.90 36.63
C SER A 4 -45.42 33.13 35.22
N PHE A 5 -44.32 32.47 34.87
CA PHE A 5 -43.81 32.37 33.50
C PHE A 5 -44.46 31.19 32.76
N PRO A 6 -44.90 31.40 31.48
CA PRO A 6 -45.49 30.30 30.69
C PRO A 6 -44.43 29.31 30.28
N GLY A 7 -44.82 28.00 30.32
CA GLY A 7 -43.98 26.85 30.02
C GLY A 7 -43.35 26.89 28.63
N GLN A 8 -42.06 27.07 28.59
CA GLN A 8 -41.25 26.83 27.39
C GLN A 8 -40.84 25.41 27.30
N ASN A 9 -41.24 24.75 26.23
CA ASN A 9 -40.94 23.37 25.89
C ASN A 9 -39.42 23.21 25.55
N TRP A 10 -38.60 22.84 26.53
CA TRP A 10 -37.15 22.65 26.42
C TRP A 10 -36.71 21.42 25.64
N ASN A 11 -37.63 20.66 25.00
CA ASN A 11 -37.34 19.43 24.30
C ASN A 11 -36.93 19.58 22.82
N LEU A 12 -36.98 20.77 22.23
CA LEU A 12 -36.61 21.00 20.82
C LEU A 12 -35.11 21.12 20.56
N PRO A 13 -34.27 21.67 21.43
CA PRO A 13 -32.83 21.74 21.18
C PRO A 13 -32.12 20.38 21.25
N PHE A 14 -32.57 19.47 22.13
CA PHE A 14 -31.94 18.17 22.33
C PHE A 14 -32.00 17.25 21.11
N ARG A 15 -33.14 17.16 20.44
CA ARG A 15 -33.31 16.34 19.20
C ARG A 15 -32.53 16.91 17.99
N GLN A 16 -32.37 18.21 17.92
CA GLN A 16 -31.53 18.82 16.88
C GLN A 16 -30.03 18.63 17.16
N MET A 17 -29.61 18.67 18.43
CA MET A 17 -28.24 18.34 18.83
C MET A 17 -27.94 16.84 18.56
N GLU A 18 -28.87 15.94 18.83
CA GLU A 18 -28.70 14.51 18.54
C GLU A 18 -28.61 14.22 17.03
N ARG A 19 -29.36 14.93 16.20
CA ARG A 19 -29.25 14.82 14.72
C ARG A 19 -27.94 15.43 14.24
N ARG A 20 -27.47 16.53 14.79
CA ARG A 20 -26.14 17.09 14.52
C ARG A 20 -25.02 16.19 15.04
N ARG A 21 -25.14 15.58 16.22
CA ARG A 21 -24.22 14.54 16.71
C ARG A 21 -24.09 13.37 15.75
N ARG A 22 -25.21 12.85 15.24
CA ARG A 22 -25.18 11.73 14.25
C ARG A 22 -24.62 12.16 12.89
N SER A 23 -24.77 13.40 12.48
CA SER A 23 -24.19 13.94 11.24
C SER A 23 -22.70 14.28 11.39
N MET A 24 -22.26 14.78 12.56
CA MET A 24 -20.85 15.02 12.87
C MET A 24 -20.08 13.71 13.13
N ALA A 25 -20.70 12.74 13.80
CA ALA A 25 -20.12 11.39 13.94
C ALA A 25 -19.92 10.68 12.59
N ARG A 26 -20.72 11.00 11.57
CA ARG A 26 -20.50 10.55 10.18
C ARG A 26 -19.41 11.34 9.45
N ARG A 27 -19.18 12.62 9.78
CA ARG A 27 -18.10 13.45 9.21
C ARG A 27 -16.76 13.28 9.93
N GLY A 28 -16.74 12.94 11.23
CA GLY A 28 -15.55 12.70 12.05
C GLY A 28 -14.83 11.37 11.76
N ARG A 29 -15.34 10.54 10.83
CA ARG A 29 -14.68 9.30 10.39
C ARG A 29 -13.48 9.50 9.47
N MET A 30 -13.05 10.75 9.26
CA MET A 30 -11.81 11.11 8.56
C MET A 30 -10.71 11.56 9.53
N GLY A 31 -10.56 10.87 10.65
CA GLY A 31 -9.32 10.92 11.44
C GLY A 31 -8.22 10.22 10.63
N ARG A 32 -7.05 10.85 10.50
CA ARG A 32 -5.80 10.34 9.90
C ARG A 32 -5.23 9.11 10.64
N GLY A 33 -6.05 8.08 10.89
CA GLY A 33 -5.59 6.71 11.04
C GLY A 33 -5.43 6.16 9.64
N VAL A 34 -4.38 5.38 9.41
CA VAL A 34 -4.15 4.62 8.18
C VAL A 34 -5.50 4.09 7.70
N ALA A 35 -6.06 4.72 6.67
CA ALA A 35 -7.33 4.30 6.10
C ALA A 35 -7.18 2.81 5.76
N PRO A 36 -8.16 1.96 6.07
CA PRO A 36 -8.13 0.57 5.62
C PRO A 36 -7.85 0.63 4.13
N THR A 37 -6.82 -0.07 3.69
CA THR A 37 -6.34 -0.06 2.31
C THR A 37 -7.56 -0.25 1.41
N GLU A 38 -8.00 0.82 0.75
CA GLU A 38 -9.14 0.75 -0.17
C GLU A 38 -8.80 -0.30 -1.21
N LYS A 39 -9.63 -1.33 -1.28
CA LYS A 39 -9.45 -2.37 -2.29
C LYS A 39 -9.93 -1.82 -3.62
N ALA A 40 -9.14 -2.00 -4.66
CA ALA A 40 -9.54 -1.66 -6.03
C ALA A 40 -10.87 -2.36 -6.37
N LYS A 41 -11.79 -1.65 -6.98
CA LYS A 41 -13.09 -2.18 -7.44
C LYS A 41 -12.90 -3.18 -8.57
N ASP A 42 -12.03 -2.84 -9.53
CA ASP A 42 -11.62 -3.72 -10.65
C ASP A 42 -10.11 -3.93 -10.65
N PHE A 43 -9.64 -4.87 -9.82
CA PHE A 43 -8.22 -5.23 -9.74
C PHE A 43 -7.66 -5.71 -11.08
N LYS A 44 -8.39 -6.58 -11.81
CA LYS A 44 -7.87 -7.18 -13.07
C LYS A 44 -7.78 -6.16 -14.20
N GLY A 45 -8.83 -5.36 -14.38
CA GLY A 45 -8.85 -4.32 -15.40
C GLY A 45 -7.79 -3.25 -15.18
N THR A 46 -7.67 -2.78 -13.94
CA THR A 46 -6.69 -1.76 -13.54
C THR A 46 -5.25 -2.26 -13.69
N MET A 47 -4.97 -3.49 -13.26
CA MET A 47 -3.64 -4.08 -13.42
C MET A 47 -3.27 -4.29 -14.89
N LYS A 48 -4.24 -4.67 -15.73
CA LYS A 48 -4.05 -4.76 -17.20
C LYS A 48 -3.74 -3.39 -17.83
N LYS A 49 -4.42 -2.32 -17.38
CA LYS A 49 -4.13 -0.94 -17.82
C LYS A 49 -2.71 -0.54 -17.42
N LEU A 50 -2.31 -0.81 -16.17
CA LEU A 50 -0.97 -0.50 -15.67
C LEU A 50 0.12 -1.25 -16.47
N ILE A 51 -0.06 -2.54 -16.72
CA ILE A 51 0.89 -3.33 -17.53
C ILE A 51 0.97 -2.78 -18.96
N ARG A 52 -0.16 -2.41 -19.56
CA ARG A 52 -0.18 -1.79 -20.89
C ARG A 52 0.54 -0.43 -20.90
N TYR A 53 0.38 0.36 -19.84
CA TYR A 53 1.08 1.64 -19.69
C TYR A 53 2.60 1.45 -19.59
N MET A 54 3.04 0.40 -18.89
CA MET A 54 4.45 0.01 -18.79
C MET A 54 5.00 -0.62 -20.07
N ALA A 55 4.17 -0.99 -21.04
CA ALA A 55 4.64 -1.60 -22.30
C ALA A 55 5.59 -0.70 -23.10
N SER A 56 5.58 0.61 -22.84
CA SER A 56 6.58 1.56 -23.38
C SER A 56 8.03 1.22 -22.95
N PHE A 57 8.20 0.47 -21.85
CA PHE A 57 9.48 0.09 -21.25
C PHE A 57 9.76 -1.42 -21.38
N LYS A 58 9.09 -2.14 -22.28
CA LYS A 58 9.15 -3.61 -22.43
C LYS A 58 10.58 -4.17 -22.51
N ILE A 59 11.48 -3.48 -23.22
CA ILE A 59 12.87 -3.91 -23.38
C ILE A 59 13.61 -3.83 -22.05
N GLN A 60 13.44 -2.76 -21.30
CA GLN A 60 14.07 -2.59 -19.98
C GLN A 60 13.54 -3.60 -18.98
N ILE A 61 12.22 -3.85 -18.97
CA ILE A 61 11.58 -4.86 -18.12
C ILE A 61 12.05 -6.27 -18.48
N PHE A 62 12.27 -6.56 -19.74
CA PHE A 62 12.85 -7.83 -20.17
C PHE A 62 14.25 -8.03 -19.59
N PHE A 63 15.13 -7.03 -19.68
CA PHE A 63 16.45 -7.10 -19.08
C PHE A 63 16.40 -7.20 -17.55
N VAL A 64 15.48 -6.49 -16.89
CA VAL A 64 15.23 -6.64 -15.44
C VAL A 64 14.92 -8.09 -15.10
N ALA A 65 14.02 -8.74 -15.85
CA ALA A 65 13.66 -10.13 -15.64
C ALA A 65 14.86 -11.07 -15.87
N VAL A 66 15.63 -10.87 -16.94
CA VAL A 66 16.81 -11.68 -17.24
C VAL A 66 17.85 -11.57 -16.12
N PHE A 67 18.21 -10.35 -15.70
CA PHE A 67 19.19 -10.17 -14.62
C PHE A 67 18.67 -10.67 -13.27
N ALA A 68 17.38 -10.52 -12.99
CA ALA A 68 16.75 -11.06 -11.78
C ALA A 68 16.85 -12.59 -11.75
N ILE A 69 16.51 -13.26 -12.85
CA ILE A 69 16.57 -14.72 -12.96
C ILE A 69 18.01 -15.20 -12.88
N CYS A 70 18.92 -14.62 -13.66
CA CYS A 70 20.34 -14.98 -13.64
C CYS A 70 20.95 -14.80 -12.24
N GLY A 71 20.76 -13.64 -11.62
CA GLY A 71 21.28 -13.37 -10.27
C GLY A 71 20.74 -14.36 -9.24
N THR A 72 19.44 -14.69 -9.33
CA THR A 72 18.80 -15.66 -8.45
C THR A 72 19.34 -17.08 -8.67
N ILE A 73 19.56 -17.52 -9.92
CA ILE A 73 20.14 -18.85 -10.23
C ILE A 73 21.55 -18.97 -9.64
N PHE A 74 22.38 -17.95 -9.82
CA PHE A 74 23.73 -17.97 -9.22
C PHE A 74 23.68 -18.00 -7.69
N ASN A 75 22.75 -17.30 -7.07
CA ASN A 75 22.55 -17.32 -5.64
C ASN A 75 22.11 -18.71 -5.14
N ILE A 76 21.20 -19.38 -5.87
CA ILE A 76 20.70 -20.73 -5.55
C ILE A 76 21.79 -21.80 -5.72
N ALA A 77 22.73 -21.64 -6.64
CA ALA A 77 23.84 -22.57 -6.82
C ALA A 77 24.85 -22.53 -5.66
N GLY A 78 24.95 -21.41 -4.97
CA GLY A 78 25.90 -21.18 -3.87
C GLY A 78 25.89 -22.24 -2.78
N PRO A 79 24.75 -22.57 -2.16
CA PRO A 79 24.65 -23.58 -1.10
C PRO A 79 25.16 -24.94 -1.52
N LYS A 80 24.91 -25.40 -2.77
CA LYS A 80 25.43 -26.70 -3.27
C LYS A 80 26.95 -26.71 -3.38
N ILE A 81 27.53 -25.59 -3.82
CA ILE A 81 28.99 -25.47 -3.93
C ILE A 81 29.63 -25.40 -2.56
N LEU A 82 29.02 -24.66 -1.62
CA LEU A 82 29.51 -24.64 -0.23
C LEU A 82 29.38 -26.00 0.44
N GLY A 83 28.32 -26.77 0.15
CA GLY A 83 28.20 -28.16 0.62
C GLY A 83 29.31 -29.04 0.08
N LYS A 84 29.67 -28.93 -1.22
CA LYS A 84 30.82 -29.63 -1.76
C LYS A 84 32.15 -29.26 -1.06
N ALA A 85 32.31 -27.96 -0.75
CA ALA A 85 33.47 -27.50 0.01
C ALA A 85 33.58 -28.18 1.38
N THR A 86 32.44 -28.43 2.04
CA THR A 86 32.40 -29.13 3.33
C THR A 86 32.79 -30.61 3.19
N THR A 87 32.37 -31.28 2.13
CA THR A 87 32.75 -32.68 1.87
C THR A 87 34.23 -32.78 1.52
N GLU A 88 34.77 -31.87 0.70
CA GLU A 88 36.14 -31.87 0.21
C GLU A 88 37.17 -31.23 1.19
N ILE A 89 36.76 -30.91 2.42
CA ILE A 89 37.60 -30.19 3.40
C ILE A 89 38.91 -30.91 3.69
N PHE A 90 38.90 -32.23 3.62
CA PHE A 90 40.04 -33.08 3.85
C PHE A 90 40.93 -33.32 2.61
N ASN A 91 40.42 -32.98 1.40
CA ASN A 91 41.11 -33.27 0.13
C ASN A 91 41.95 -32.08 -0.39
N GLY A 92 42.05 -30.97 0.34
CA GLY A 92 42.88 -29.81 -0.03
C GLY A 92 42.34 -28.95 -1.19
N LEU A 93 41.21 -29.30 -1.79
CA LEU A 93 40.59 -28.59 -2.91
C LEU A 93 39.66 -27.43 -2.50
N VAL A 94 39.54 -27.18 -1.21
CA VAL A 94 38.59 -26.20 -0.62
C VAL A 94 38.81 -24.79 -1.18
N SER A 95 40.06 -24.37 -1.39
CA SER A 95 40.36 -23.01 -1.89
C SER A 95 39.77 -22.73 -3.28
N LYS A 96 39.85 -23.71 -4.18
CA LYS A 96 39.26 -23.59 -5.53
C LYS A 96 37.73 -23.54 -5.49
N ILE A 97 37.11 -24.38 -4.64
CA ILE A 97 35.64 -24.42 -4.48
C ILE A 97 35.13 -23.11 -3.85
N LEU A 98 35.83 -22.58 -2.83
CA LEU A 98 35.49 -21.28 -2.22
C LEU A 98 35.68 -20.13 -3.20
N ALA A 99 36.74 -20.12 -4.02
CA ALA A 99 36.90 -19.11 -5.07
C ALA A 99 35.78 -19.19 -6.10
N THR A 100 35.30 -20.36 -6.47
CA THR A 100 34.15 -20.54 -7.36
C THR A 100 32.87 -20.03 -6.69
N ALA A 101 32.62 -20.36 -5.43
CA ALA A 101 31.47 -19.85 -4.70
C ALA A 101 31.48 -18.31 -4.61
N LEU A 102 32.64 -17.73 -4.30
CA LEU A 102 32.84 -16.28 -4.25
C LEU A 102 32.54 -15.63 -5.59
N SER A 103 33.07 -16.19 -6.69
CA SER A 103 32.82 -15.65 -8.04
C SER A 103 31.33 -15.67 -8.41
N LEU A 104 30.61 -16.75 -8.07
CA LEU A 104 29.15 -16.84 -8.31
C LEU A 104 28.37 -15.81 -7.49
N TYR A 105 28.72 -15.60 -6.23
CA TYR A 105 28.08 -14.57 -5.41
C TYR A 105 28.39 -13.15 -5.92
N LEU A 106 29.60 -12.89 -6.38
CA LEU A 106 29.95 -11.62 -7.00
C LEU A 106 29.16 -11.37 -8.30
N ILE A 107 29.03 -12.39 -9.16
CA ILE A 107 28.20 -12.29 -10.37
C ILE A 107 26.73 -12.09 -10.00
N SER A 108 26.22 -12.82 -9.01
CA SER A 108 24.84 -12.62 -8.51
C SER A 108 24.62 -11.20 -8.00
N ALA A 109 25.56 -10.66 -7.24
CA ALA A 109 25.52 -9.28 -6.74
C ALA A 109 25.54 -8.26 -7.90
N ALA A 110 26.39 -8.46 -8.89
CA ALA A 110 26.46 -7.62 -10.07
C ALA A 110 25.14 -7.64 -10.87
N CYS A 111 24.56 -8.82 -11.07
CA CYS A 111 23.26 -8.97 -11.71
C CYS A 111 22.16 -8.24 -10.93
N SER A 112 22.15 -8.37 -9.59
CA SER A 112 21.17 -7.70 -8.72
C SER A 112 21.32 -6.18 -8.74
N LEU A 113 22.54 -5.66 -8.79
CA LEU A 113 22.80 -4.22 -8.92
C LEU A 113 22.28 -3.68 -10.26
N ILE A 114 22.62 -4.36 -11.37
CA ILE A 114 22.15 -3.96 -12.72
C ILE A 114 20.63 -3.98 -12.78
N GLN A 115 20.03 -5.06 -12.28
CA GLN A 115 18.58 -5.22 -12.21
C GLN A 115 17.93 -4.09 -11.40
N GLY A 116 18.45 -3.77 -10.22
CA GLY A 116 17.95 -2.70 -9.37
C GLY A 116 18.05 -1.33 -10.04
N PHE A 117 19.18 -1.04 -10.69
CA PHE A 117 19.37 0.20 -11.44
C PHE A 117 18.38 0.33 -12.60
N LEU A 118 18.20 -0.72 -13.39
CA LEU A 118 17.25 -0.74 -14.51
C LEU A 118 15.81 -0.56 -14.03
N MET A 119 15.41 -1.29 -12.97
CA MET A 119 14.05 -1.22 -12.44
C MET A 119 13.74 0.14 -11.83
N THR A 120 14.68 0.74 -11.11
CA THR A 120 14.55 2.11 -10.61
C THR A 120 14.38 3.10 -11.77
N GLY A 121 15.14 2.94 -12.85
CA GLY A 121 14.99 3.75 -14.05
C GLY A 121 13.60 3.64 -14.69
N VAL A 122 13.05 2.41 -14.80
CA VAL A 122 11.70 2.17 -15.30
C VAL A 122 10.64 2.82 -14.38
N SER A 123 10.76 2.60 -13.07
CA SER A 123 9.85 3.16 -12.08
C SER A 123 9.83 4.69 -12.14
N GLN A 124 10.98 5.35 -12.12
CA GLN A 124 11.09 6.82 -12.15
C GLN A 124 10.57 7.41 -13.47
N LYS A 125 10.85 6.80 -14.61
CA LYS A 125 10.31 7.25 -15.89
C LYS A 125 8.79 7.08 -15.97
N THR A 126 8.25 6.01 -15.38
CA THR A 126 6.80 5.77 -15.32
C THR A 126 6.12 6.82 -14.44
N THR A 127 6.64 7.09 -13.24
CA THR A 127 6.10 8.13 -12.34
C THR A 127 6.20 9.53 -12.93
N TYR A 128 7.32 9.85 -13.57
CA TYR A 128 7.49 11.13 -14.28
C TYR A 128 6.43 11.30 -15.38
N LYS A 129 6.22 10.26 -16.20
CA LYS A 129 5.22 10.27 -17.27
C LYS A 129 3.80 10.46 -16.72
N LEU A 130 3.44 9.71 -15.66
CA LEU A 130 2.14 9.86 -14.99
C LEU A 130 1.92 11.27 -14.44
N ARG A 131 2.91 11.82 -13.71
CA ARG A 131 2.81 13.19 -13.19
C ARG A 131 2.65 14.23 -14.30
N LYS A 132 3.38 14.06 -15.40
CA LYS A 132 3.26 14.94 -16.57
C LYS A 132 1.84 14.88 -17.17
N GLU A 133 1.31 13.67 -17.38
CA GLU A 133 -0.04 13.47 -17.93
C GLU A 133 -1.11 14.03 -17.00
N ILE A 134 -1.02 13.77 -15.68
CA ILE A 134 -1.94 14.35 -14.69
C ILE A 134 -1.87 15.88 -14.68
N SER A 135 -0.66 16.46 -14.68
CA SER A 135 -0.49 17.92 -14.72
C SER A 135 -1.07 18.54 -15.98
N GLN A 136 -0.88 17.93 -17.14
CA GLN A 136 -1.49 18.38 -18.39
C GLN A 136 -3.02 18.24 -18.35
N LYS A 137 -3.52 17.14 -17.77
CA LYS A 137 -4.95 16.88 -17.61
C LYS A 137 -5.61 17.93 -16.71
N ILE A 138 -4.99 18.30 -15.60
CA ILE A 138 -5.48 19.35 -14.69
C ILE A 138 -5.78 20.64 -15.44
N ASN A 139 -4.88 21.04 -16.36
CA ASN A 139 -5.04 22.28 -17.14
C ASN A 139 -6.13 22.20 -18.22
N ARG A 140 -6.68 21.01 -18.49
CA ARG A 140 -7.73 20.78 -19.50
C ARG A 140 -9.07 20.37 -18.89
N MET A 141 -9.12 20.26 -17.56
CA MET A 141 -10.35 19.89 -16.86
C MET A 141 -11.30 21.07 -16.76
N PRO A 142 -12.62 20.84 -16.91
CA PRO A 142 -13.61 21.87 -16.70
C PRO A 142 -13.64 22.32 -15.24
N MET A 143 -13.90 23.62 -15.01
CA MET A 143 -13.91 24.22 -13.67
C MET A 143 -14.91 23.53 -12.73
N ASN A 144 -16.04 23.08 -13.25
CA ASN A 144 -17.05 22.33 -12.50
C ASN A 144 -16.50 21.06 -11.81
N TYR A 145 -15.47 20.44 -12.37
CA TYR A 145 -14.82 19.29 -11.74
C TYR A 145 -14.18 19.67 -10.40
N PHE A 146 -13.51 20.83 -10.35
CA PHE A 146 -12.82 21.31 -9.14
C PHE A 146 -13.80 21.86 -8.09
N ASP A 147 -14.98 22.32 -8.51
CA ASP A 147 -16.04 22.75 -7.60
C ASP A 147 -16.70 21.56 -6.87
N THR A 148 -16.71 20.39 -7.51
CA THR A 148 -17.32 19.17 -6.96
C THR A 148 -16.36 18.30 -6.20
N LYS A 149 -15.05 18.37 -6.49
CA LYS A 149 -14.00 17.55 -5.88
C LYS A 149 -13.08 18.39 -4.99
N PRO A 150 -12.77 17.94 -3.77
CA PRO A 150 -11.82 18.64 -2.92
C PRO A 150 -10.43 18.73 -3.60
N VAL A 151 -9.82 19.91 -3.59
CA VAL A 151 -8.47 20.14 -4.16
C VAL A 151 -7.43 19.16 -3.59
N GLY A 152 -7.55 18.83 -2.30
CA GLY A 152 -6.69 17.85 -1.64
C GLY A 152 -6.77 16.45 -2.24
N GLU A 153 -7.92 16.04 -2.78
CA GLU A 153 -8.08 14.74 -3.45
C GLU A 153 -7.30 14.72 -4.77
N VAL A 154 -7.41 15.76 -5.58
CA VAL A 154 -6.67 15.87 -6.85
C VAL A 154 -5.15 15.92 -6.60
N LEU A 155 -4.72 16.71 -5.60
CA LEU A 155 -3.32 16.82 -5.23
C LEU A 155 -2.77 15.47 -4.73
N SER A 156 -3.55 14.71 -3.96
CA SER A 156 -3.17 13.38 -3.49
C SER A 156 -2.93 12.39 -4.63
N ARG A 157 -3.67 12.49 -5.74
CA ARG A 157 -3.44 11.66 -6.94
C ARG A 157 -2.09 11.94 -7.59
N VAL A 158 -1.70 13.22 -7.68
CA VAL A 158 -0.41 13.62 -8.27
C VAL A 158 0.77 13.21 -7.41
N THR A 159 0.61 13.26 -6.09
CA THR A 159 1.67 12.99 -5.11
C THR A 159 1.61 11.55 -4.61
N ASN A 160 0.69 11.26 -3.69
CA ASN A 160 0.67 10.01 -2.93
C ASN A 160 0.38 8.78 -3.80
N ASP A 161 -0.60 8.88 -4.73
CA ASP A 161 -0.96 7.72 -5.56
C ASP A 161 0.14 7.40 -6.57
N VAL A 162 0.74 8.41 -7.22
CA VAL A 162 1.85 8.21 -8.14
C VAL A 162 3.10 7.71 -7.42
N ASP A 163 3.39 8.19 -6.20
CA ASP A 163 4.50 7.68 -5.39
C ASP A 163 4.26 6.23 -4.96
N THR A 164 3.05 5.89 -4.56
CA THR A 164 2.65 4.51 -4.25
C THR A 164 2.87 3.60 -5.46
N LEU A 165 2.49 4.05 -6.66
CA LEU A 165 2.75 3.32 -7.90
C LEU A 165 4.25 3.13 -8.14
N GLY A 166 5.05 4.19 -8.01
CA GLY A 166 6.50 4.13 -8.23
C GLY A 166 7.20 3.17 -7.29
N GLN A 167 6.92 3.26 -5.99
CA GLN A 167 7.49 2.38 -4.98
C GLN A 167 7.07 0.92 -5.19
N SER A 168 5.78 0.70 -5.42
CA SER A 168 5.23 -0.63 -5.64
C SER A 168 5.76 -1.29 -6.90
N LEU A 169 5.88 -0.56 -8.01
CA LEU A 169 6.44 -1.08 -9.25
C LEU A 169 7.88 -1.52 -9.05
N ASN A 170 8.70 -0.70 -8.39
CA ASN A 170 10.10 -1.03 -8.15
C ASN A 170 10.24 -2.28 -7.28
N GLN A 171 9.48 -2.36 -6.20
CA GLN A 171 9.60 -3.43 -5.21
C GLN A 171 8.84 -4.70 -5.61
N SER A 172 7.56 -4.58 -6.03
CA SER A 172 6.71 -5.75 -6.29
C SER A 172 7.13 -6.53 -7.53
N ALA A 173 7.48 -5.85 -8.63
CA ALA A 173 7.88 -6.55 -9.86
C ALA A 173 9.17 -7.35 -9.66
N THR A 174 10.18 -6.72 -9.04
CA THR A 174 11.45 -7.37 -8.71
C THR A 174 11.23 -8.56 -7.77
N GLN A 175 10.50 -8.33 -6.66
CA GLN A 175 10.24 -9.33 -5.63
C GLN A 175 9.46 -10.53 -6.18
N LEU A 176 8.48 -10.30 -7.07
CA LEU A 176 7.71 -11.38 -7.68
C LEU A 176 8.61 -12.29 -8.52
N ILE A 177 9.43 -11.70 -9.40
CA ILE A 177 10.33 -12.46 -10.29
C ILE A 177 11.34 -13.26 -9.48
N THR A 178 12.02 -12.63 -8.52
CA THR A 178 13.01 -13.28 -7.67
C THR A 178 12.40 -14.37 -6.79
N SER A 179 11.23 -14.12 -6.18
CA SER A 179 10.56 -15.11 -5.33
C SER A 179 10.11 -16.35 -6.11
N VAL A 180 9.49 -16.16 -7.28
CA VAL A 180 9.06 -17.28 -8.13
C VAL A 180 10.28 -18.08 -8.61
N THR A 181 11.33 -17.38 -9.08
CA THR A 181 12.58 -18.05 -9.51
C THR A 181 13.25 -18.80 -8.36
N THR A 182 13.27 -18.21 -7.16
CA THR A 182 13.84 -18.86 -5.97
C THR A 182 13.04 -20.11 -5.58
N ILE A 183 11.71 -20.03 -5.52
CA ILE A 183 10.87 -21.18 -5.15
C ILE A 183 11.09 -22.34 -6.13
N ILE A 184 11.02 -22.07 -7.44
CA ILE A 184 11.21 -23.10 -8.47
C ILE A 184 12.65 -23.64 -8.42
N GLY A 185 13.64 -22.77 -8.40
CA GLY A 185 15.04 -23.18 -8.44
C GLY A 185 15.47 -23.95 -7.18
N VAL A 186 15.06 -23.48 -6.00
CA VAL A 186 15.33 -24.19 -4.74
C VAL A 186 14.64 -25.56 -4.72
N LEU A 187 13.38 -25.65 -5.18
CA LEU A 187 12.66 -26.92 -5.25
C LEU A 187 13.36 -27.91 -6.18
N VAL A 188 13.82 -27.48 -7.35
CA VAL A 188 14.60 -28.30 -8.27
C VAL A 188 15.90 -28.78 -7.62
N MET A 189 16.62 -27.90 -6.92
CA MET A 189 17.85 -28.26 -6.24
C MET A 189 17.61 -29.26 -5.08
N MET A 190 16.55 -29.06 -4.30
CA MET A 190 16.17 -29.98 -3.23
C MET A 190 15.81 -31.36 -3.77
N LEU A 191 15.02 -31.44 -4.84
CA LEU A 191 14.69 -32.70 -5.51
C LEU A 191 15.91 -33.39 -6.11
N SER A 192 16.90 -32.64 -6.59
CA SER A 192 18.15 -33.16 -7.13
C SER A 192 19.05 -33.78 -6.07
N ILE A 193 18.94 -33.40 -4.80
CA ILE A 193 19.70 -33.97 -3.69
C ILE A 193 18.97 -35.21 -3.14
N SER A 194 17.73 -35.03 -2.69
CA SER A 194 16.95 -36.15 -2.14
C SER A 194 15.44 -35.84 -2.19
N PRO A 195 14.65 -36.60 -3.00
CA PRO A 195 13.22 -36.48 -3.01
C PRO A 195 12.56 -36.73 -1.64
N LEU A 196 13.11 -37.66 -0.86
CA LEU A 196 12.58 -38.00 0.46
C LEU A 196 12.76 -36.87 1.47
N MET A 197 13.94 -36.23 1.51
CA MET A 197 14.18 -35.04 2.33
C MET A 197 13.31 -33.86 1.88
N THR A 198 13.08 -33.72 0.56
CA THR A 198 12.20 -32.68 0.01
C THR A 198 10.76 -32.87 0.47
N LEU A 199 10.26 -34.12 0.51
CA LEU A 199 8.93 -34.42 1.02
C LEU A 199 8.79 -33.98 2.50
N VAL A 200 9.77 -34.31 3.35
CA VAL A 200 9.79 -33.90 4.77
C VAL A 200 9.78 -32.37 4.89
N ALA A 201 10.62 -31.67 4.10
CA ALA A 201 10.65 -30.22 4.10
C ALA A 201 9.31 -29.60 3.63
N LEU A 202 8.68 -30.18 2.61
CA LEU A 202 7.38 -29.71 2.13
C LEU A 202 6.25 -29.93 3.15
N LEU A 203 6.33 -30.93 4.03
CA LEU A 203 5.34 -31.15 5.10
C LEU A 203 5.37 -30.02 6.16
N ILE A 204 6.47 -29.29 6.28
CA ILE A 204 6.57 -28.14 7.19
C ILE A 204 5.63 -27.02 6.76
N LEU A 205 5.38 -26.85 5.46
CA LEU A 205 4.52 -25.77 4.94
C LEU A 205 3.07 -25.86 5.41
N PRO A 206 2.35 -26.98 5.23
CA PRO A 206 0.99 -27.08 5.72
C PRO A 206 0.92 -27.00 7.24
N LEU A 207 1.92 -27.54 7.97
CA LEU A 207 1.99 -27.39 9.41
C LEU A 207 2.13 -25.92 9.82
N SER A 208 3.00 -25.17 9.14
CA SER A 208 3.18 -23.73 9.36
C SER A 208 1.87 -22.96 9.08
N MET A 209 1.19 -23.26 7.97
CA MET A 209 -0.06 -22.61 7.59
C MET A 209 -1.17 -22.88 8.58
N LEU A 210 -1.28 -24.12 9.11
CA LEU A 210 -2.27 -24.48 10.12
C LEU A 210 -2.06 -23.69 11.42
N LEU A 211 -0.80 -23.66 11.93
CA LEU A 211 -0.49 -22.94 13.16
C LEU A 211 -0.63 -21.43 12.99
N LEU A 212 -0.21 -20.85 11.86
CA LEU A 212 -0.42 -19.44 11.57
C LEU A 212 -1.91 -19.10 11.50
N SER A 213 -2.71 -19.92 10.81
CA SER A 213 -4.15 -19.71 10.70
C SER A 213 -4.83 -19.75 12.07
N PHE A 214 -4.38 -20.67 12.94
CA PHE A 214 -4.88 -20.77 14.31
C PHE A 214 -4.57 -19.49 15.11
N VAL A 215 -3.31 -19.01 15.08
CA VAL A 215 -2.90 -17.79 15.77
C VAL A 215 -3.62 -16.57 15.21
N MET A 216 -3.70 -16.43 13.88
CA MET A 216 -4.40 -15.32 13.23
C MET A 216 -5.87 -15.27 13.57
N LYS A 217 -6.56 -16.41 13.54
CA LYS A 217 -8.00 -16.49 13.88
C LYS A 217 -8.27 -16.01 15.31
N HIS A 218 -7.39 -16.34 16.24
CA HIS A 218 -7.52 -15.90 17.64
C HIS A 218 -7.09 -14.45 17.84
N SER A 219 -6.08 -13.99 17.13
CA SER A 219 -5.59 -12.59 17.18
C SER A 219 -6.57 -11.59 16.57
N GLN A 220 -7.27 -11.96 15.48
CA GLN A 220 -8.14 -11.07 14.71
C GLN A 220 -9.19 -10.36 15.55
N LYS A 221 -9.81 -11.07 16.49
CA LYS A 221 -10.82 -10.51 17.39
C LYS A 221 -10.27 -9.37 18.23
N TYR A 222 -9.09 -9.56 18.78
CA TYR A 222 -8.43 -8.55 19.62
C TYR A 222 -7.87 -7.39 18.81
N PHE A 223 -7.38 -7.66 17.60
CA PHE A 223 -6.93 -6.62 16.70
C PHE A 223 -8.07 -5.67 16.28
N VAL A 224 -9.23 -6.21 15.92
CA VAL A 224 -10.42 -5.41 15.60
C VAL A 224 -10.86 -4.60 16.81
N GLY A 225 -10.93 -5.22 18.02
CA GLY A 225 -11.26 -4.51 19.25
C GLY A 225 -10.25 -3.40 19.58
N GLN A 226 -8.95 -3.65 19.41
CA GLN A 226 -7.92 -2.63 19.59
C GLN A 226 -8.15 -1.43 18.67
N GLN A 227 -8.44 -1.63 17.38
CA GLN A 227 -8.70 -0.54 16.44
C GLN A 227 -9.97 0.24 16.79
N GLU A 228 -11.03 -0.46 17.22
CA GLU A 228 -12.28 0.15 17.63
C GLU A 228 -12.10 1.02 18.89
N TYR A 229 -11.48 0.47 19.94
CA TYR A 229 -11.27 1.22 21.19
C TYR A 229 -10.24 2.35 21.04
N LEU A 230 -9.24 2.18 20.17
CA LEU A 230 -8.32 3.26 19.82
C LEU A 230 -9.06 4.43 19.14
N GLY A 231 -9.99 4.10 18.23
CA GLY A 231 -10.86 5.10 17.62
C GLY A 231 -11.73 5.81 18.65
N ASN A 232 -12.30 5.08 19.61
CA ASN A 232 -13.12 5.65 20.68
C ASN A 232 -12.30 6.56 21.61
N VAL A 233 -11.09 6.13 22.04
CA VAL A 233 -10.19 6.95 22.84
C VAL A 233 -9.83 8.23 22.12
N ASN A 234 -9.45 8.15 20.84
CA ASN A 234 -9.13 9.34 20.05
C ASN A 234 -10.33 10.30 19.91
N GLY A 235 -11.52 9.77 19.70
CA GLY A 235 -12.76 10.56 19.65
C GLY A 235 -13.07 11.23 20.98
N GLN A 236 -12.88 10.53 22.10
CA GLN A 236 -13.03 11.11 23.46
C GLN A 236 -12.01 12.23 23.71
N VAL A 237 -10.74 12.01 23.35
CA VAL A 237 -9.70 13.05 23.48
C VAL A 237 -10.06 14.31 22.70
N GLU A 238 -10.53 14.16 21.44
CA GLU A 238 -10.97 15.28 20.61
C GLU A 238 -12.18 15.99 21.21
N GLU A 239 -13.18 15.27 21.70
CA GLU A 239 -14.38 15.82 22.35
C GLU A 239 -14.04 16.56 23.65
N ILE A 240 -13.20 15.94 24.51
CA ILE A 240 -12.75 16.52 25.79
C ILE A 240 -11.94 17.80 25.54
N TYR A 241 -11.01 17.77 24.58
CA TYR A 241 -10.16 18.91 24.27
C TYR A 241 -10.97 20.07 23.67
N SER A 242 -11.87 19.78 22.75
CA SER A 242 -12.76 20.78 22.13
C SER A 242 -13.80 21.35 23.10
N GLY A 243 -14.27 20.52 24.05
CA GLY A 243 -15.26 20.89 25.07
C GLY A 243 -14.69 21.32 26.42
N HIS A 244 -13.35 21.51 26.55
CA HIS A 244 -12.67 21.72 27.82
C HIS A 244 -13.28 22.83 28.68
N ASN A 245 -13.60 23.98 28.09
CA ASN A 245 -14.22 25.09 28.78
C ASN A 245 -15.61 24.75 29.36
N ILE A 246 -16.36 23.91 28.62
CA ILE A 246 -17.70 23.46 29.07
C ILE A 246 -17.55 22.48 30.23
N ILE A 247 -16.61 21.54 30.14
CA ILE A 247 -16.32 20.59 31.23
C ILE A 247 -15.97 21.32 32.51
N LYS A 248 -15.11 22.34 32.41
CA LYS A 248 -14.71 23.23 33.53
C LYS A 248 -15.89 24.01 34.11
N ALA A 249 -16.72 24.60 33.23
CA ALA A 249 -17.88 25.41 33.69
C ALA A 249 -18.91 24.57 34.47
N PHE A 250 -19.02 23.28 34.15
CA PHE A 250 -19.98 22.35 34.78
C PHE A 250 -19.34 21.44 35.84
N ASN A 251 -18.06 21.59 36.20
CA ASN A 251 -17.30 20.78 37.18
C ASN A 251 -17.45 19.26 36.88
N LYS A 252 -17.28 18.86 35.60
CA LYS A 252 -17.46 17.46 35.14
C LYS A 252 -16.15 16.70 34.89
N GLU A 253 -15.00 17.23 35.35
CA GLU A 253 -13.68 16.67 35.10
C GLU A 253 -13.56 15.22 35.56
N GLU A 254 -13.99 14.93 36.81
CA GLU A 254 -13.92 13.56 37.34
C GLU A 254 -14.80 12.55 36.58
N ALA A 255 -15.96 13.00 36.12
CA ALA A 255 -16.84 12.14 35.34
C ALA A 255 -16.22 11.77 33.99
N VAL A 256 -15.62 12.76 33.34
CA VAL A 256 -14.93 12.57 32.06
C VAL A 256 -13.69 11.68 32.17
N ILE A 257 -12.91 11.87 33.27
CA ILE A 257 -11.74 11.03 33.58
C ILE A 257 -12.16 9.58 33.82
N ARG A 258 -13.26 9.33 34.52
CA ARG A 258 -13.77 7.96 34.73
C ARG A 258 -14.18 7.29 33.43
N GLU A 259 -14.92 7.99 32.56
CA GLU A 259 -15.35 7.48 31.27
C GLU A 259 -14.14 7.17 30.36
N PHE A 260 -13.14 8.08 30.34
CA PHE A 260 -11.89 7.87 29.63
C PHE A 260 -11.14 6.63 30.13
N ASN A 261 -11.00 6.47 31.45
CA ASN A 261 -10.29 5.35 32.06
C ASN A 261 -11.00 4.02 31.74
N GLU A 262 -12.34 3.99 31.69
CA GLU A 262 -13.09 2.80 31.30
C GLU A 262 -12.80 2.41 29.85
N THR A 263 -12.84 3.36 28.92
CA THR A 263 -12.55 3.13 27.51
C THR A 263 -11.08 2.73 27.29
N ASN A 264 -10.17 3.40 27.99
CA ASN A 264 -8.74 3.09 27.93
C ASN A 264 -8.42 1.71 28.54
N GLY A 265 -9.14 1.28 29.57
CA GLY A 265 -9.06 -0.08 30.11
C GLY A 265 -9.47 -1.16 29.07
N LYS A 266 -10.55 -0.93 28.33
CA LYS A 266 -10.96 -1.81 27.22
C LYS A 266 -9.93 -1.83 26.07
N LEU A 267 -9.33 -0.68 25.78
CA LEU A 267 -8.23 -0.56 24.82
C LEU A 267 -7.01 -1.37 25.29
N TYR A 268 -6.62 -1.21 26.55
CA TYR A 268 -5.49 -1.96 27.14
C TYR A 268 -5.70 -3.47 27.02
N ASP A 269 -6.88 -3.98 27.42
CA ASP A 269 -7.20 -5.40 27.37
C ASP A 269 -7.16 -5.97 25.93
N SER A 270 -7.62 -5.21 24.96
CA SER A 270 -7.60 -5.63 23.56
C SER A 270 -6.20 -5.51 22.97
N ALA A 271 -5.46 -4.43 23.30
CA ALA A 271 -4.15 -4.16 22.74
C ALA A 271 -3.10 -5.17 23.22
N TRP A 272 -3.02 -5.45 24.54
CA TRP A 272 -2.01 -6.40 25.01
C TRP A 272 -2.24 -7.82 24.47
N LYS A 273 -3.51 -8.27 24.37
CA LYS A 273 -3.85 -9.57 23.76
C LYS A 273 -3.52 -9.62 22.28
N SER A 274 -3.85 -8.55 21.55
CA SER A 274 -3.49 -8.41 20.14
C SER A 274 -1.98 -8.47 19.92
N GLN A 275 -1.21 -7.72 20.74
CA GLN A 275 0.25 -7.72 20.66
C GLN A 275 0.87 -9.05 21.09
N PHE A 276 0.33 -9.71 22.11
CA PHE A 276 0.79 -11.02 22.55
C PHE A 276 0.65 -12.06 21.43
N PHE A 277 -0.55 -12.19 20.84
CA PHE A 277 -0.77 -13.14 19.73
C PHE A 277 0.07 -12.78 18.50
N SER A 278 0.14 -11.50 18.14
CA SER A 278 0.97 -11.06 17.02
C SER A 278 2.46 -11.31 17.28
N GLY A 279 2.92 -11.05 18.49
CA GLY A 279 4.31 -11.29 18.91
C GLY A 279 4.69 -12.75 18.94
N MET A 280 3.73 -13.67 19.21
CA MET A 280 3.96 -15.11 19.17
C MET A 280 4.18 -15.67 17.76
N MET A 281 3.78 -14.94 16.71
CA MET A 281 3.91 -15.45 15.34
C MET A 281 5.36 -15.79 14.97
N MET A 282 6.30 -14.89 15.29
CA MET A 282 7.71 -15.10 14.98
C MET A 282 8.33 -16.29 15.75
N PRO A 283 8.20 -16.40 17.09
CA PRO A 283 8.67 -17.57 17.84
C PRO A 283 8.05 -18.90 17.36
N VAL A 284 6.76 -18.92 17.05
CA VAL A 284 6.10 -20.13 16.53
C VAL A 284 6.68 -20.54 15.18
N MET A 285 6.86 -19.58 14.27
CA MET A 285 7.49 -19.85 12.97
C MET A 285 8.92 -20.35 13.12
N GLN A 286 9.66 -19.76 14.04
CA GLN A 286 11.04 -20.17 14.32
C GLN A 286 11.11 -21.60 14.93
N PHE A 287 10.17 -21.94 15.82
CA PHE A 287 10.03 -23.27 16.37
C PHE A 287 9.75 -24.33 15.29
N ILE A 288 8.79 -24.04 14.39
CA ILE A 288 8.47 -24.93 13.26
C ILE A 288 9.69 -25.08 12.32
N GLY A 289 10.37 -23.99 12.03
CA GLY A 289 11.60 -24.01 11.23
C GLY A 289 12.69 -24.87 11.86
N ASN A 290 12.85 -24.81 13.19
CA ASN A 290 13.81 -25.63 13.92
C ASN A 290 13.38 -27.11 13.95
N LEU A 291 12.09 -27.44 14.08
CA LEU A 291 11.60 -28.81 13.93
C LEU A 291 11.93 -29.37 12.54
N GLY A 292 11.74 -28.57 11.52
CA GLY A 292 12.12 -28.94 10.16
C GLY A 292 13.62 -29.15 10.00
N TYR A 293 14.41 -28.28 10.59
CA TYR A 293 15.87 -28.43 10.64
C TYR A 293 16.28 -29.78 11.29
N VAL A 294 15.70 -30.11 12.45
CA VAL A 294 15.98 -31.39 13.15
C VAL A 294 15.54 -32.56 12.28
N GLY A 295 14.35 -32.53 11.69
CA GLY A 295 13.88 -33.60 10.80
C GLY A 295 14.80 -33.83 9.60
N VAL A 296 15.25 -32.75 8.95
CA VAL A 296 16.21 -32.81 7.84
C VAL A 296 17.56 -33.30 8.28
N ALA A 297 18.08 -32.89 9.45
CA ALA A 297 19.37 -33.32 9.97
C ALA A 297 19.36 -34.81 10.33
N VAL A 298 18.32 -35.31 11.00
CA VAL A 298 18.20 -36.72 11.38
C VAL A 298 18.06 -37.60 10.13
N LEU A 299 17.16 -37.23 9.21
CA LEU A 299 16.96 -37.99 7.97
C LEU A 299 18.23 -37.95 7.08
N GLY A 300 18.83 -36.76 6.96
CA GLY A 300 20.06 -36.55 6.21
C GLY A 300 21.24 -37.41 6.79
N GLY A 301 21.40 -37.39 8.11
CA GLY A 301 22.39 -38.25 8.76
C GLY A 301 22.18 -39.75 8.50
N PHE A 302 20.91 -40.20 8.55
CA PHE A 302 20.56 -41.58 8.21
C PHE A 302 20.88 -41.93 6.74
N LEU A 303 20.58 -41.04 5.80
CA LEU A 303 20.88 -41.26 4.38
C LEU A 303 22.39 -41.21 4.10
N THR A 304 23.15 -40.40 4.83
CA THR A 304 24.60 -40.33 4.72
C THR A 304 25.26 -41.64 5.23
N ILE A 305 24.79 -42.19 6.35
CA ILE A 305 25.27 -43.52 6.85
C ILE A 305 25.00 -44.61 5.80
N LYS A 306 23.92 -44.51 5.03
CA LYS A 306 23.60 -45.42 3.92
C LYS A 306 24.32 -45.07 2.61
N ASN A 307 25.21 -44.11 2.58
CA ASN A 307 25.97 -43.64 1.41
C ASN A 307 25.03 -43.18 0.23
N VAL A 308 23.84 -42.70 0.54
CA VAL A 308 22.87 -42.15 -0.46
C VAL A 308 23.17 -40.71 -0.78
N ILE A 309 23.61 -39.92 0.22
CA ILE A 309 23.98 -38.49 0.10
C ILE A 309 25.28 -38.24 0.85
N GLU A 310 25.93 -37.11 0.56
CA GLU A 310 27.14 -36.67 1.23
C GLU A 310 26.83 -35.76 2.43
N VAL A 311 27.79 -35.59 3.36
CA VAL A 311 27.61 -34.68 4.51
C VAL A 311 27.36 -33.25 4.07
N GLY A 312 28.03 -32.79 3.01
CA GLY A 312 27.82 -31.47 2.41
C GLY A 312 26.43 -31.25 1.83
N ASP A 313 25.74 -32.32 1.41
CA ASP A 313 24.38 -32.26 0.93
C ASP A 313 23.41 -31.93 2.06
N ILE A 314 23.65 -32.40 3.30
CA ILE A 314 22.82 -32.01 4.46
C ILE A 314 22.91 -30.51 4.70
N GLN A 315 24.11 -29.93 4.66
CA GLN A 315 24.34 -28.51 4.85
C GLN A 315 23.62 -27.68 3.74
N SER A 316 23.80 -28.12 2.49
CA SER A 316 23.14 -27.50 1.33
C SER A 316 21.62 -27.52 1.47
N PHE A 317 21.09 -28.70 1.88
CA PHE A 317 19.66 -28.91 2.02
C PHE A 317 19.05 -28.03 3.13
N ILE A 318 19.70 -27.90 4.26
CA ILE A 318 19.27 -26.99 5.36
C ILE A 318 19.18 -25.56 4.86
N GLN A 319 20.17 -25.12 4.08
CA GLN A 319 20.15 -23.78 3.50
C GLN A 319 19.00 -23.61 2.49
N TYR A 320 18.73 -24.64 1.67
CA TYR A 320 17.60 -24.62 0.75
C TYR A 320 16.24 -24.55 1.45
N VAL A 321 16.05 -25.26 2.55
CA VAL A 321 14.81 -25.18 3.35
C VAL A 321 14.58 -23.76 3.86
N ARG A 322 15.62 -23.09 4.34
CA ARG A 322 15.55 -21.67 4.75
C ARG A 322 15.22 -20.76 3.58
N ASN A 323 15.91 -20.94 2.45
CA ASN A 323 15.70 -20.15 1.24
C ASN A 323 14.34 -20.40 0.56
N PHE A 324 13.68 -21.51 0.87
CA PHE A 324 12.35 -21.84 0.35
C PHE A 324 11.22 -21.13 1.12
N THR A 325 11.36 -20.99 2.42
CA THR A 325 10.31 -20.40 3.27
C THR A 325 10.23 -18.87 3.13
N GLN A 326 11.35 -18.19 2.96
CA GLN A 326 11.42 -16.73 2.89
C GLN A 326 10.64 -16.14 1.71
N PRO A 327 10.76 -16.62 0.45
CA PRO A 327 9.99 -16.10 -0.68
C PRO A 327 8.48 -16.25 -0.53
N ILE A 328 8.01 -17.29 0.17
CA ILE A 328 6.58 -17.50 0.42
C ILE A 328 6.02 -16.37 1.28
N GLN A 329 6.73 -15.97 2.33
CA GLN A 329 6.36 -14.82 3.17
C GLN A 329 6.39 -13.51 2.39
N GLN A 330 7.39 -13.32 1.54
CA GLN A 330 7.53 -12.15 0.68
C GLN A 330 6.39 -12.04 -0.35
N MET A 331 5.94 -13.16 -0.91
CA MET A 331 4.80 -13.16 -1.84
C MET A 331 3.50 -12.68 -1.17
N ALA A 332 3.28 -12.99 0.11
CA ALA A 332 2.13 -12.45 0.85
C ALA A 332 2.20 -10.92 1.00
N GLN A 333 3.39 -10.37 1.26
CA GLN A 333 3.59 -8.92 1.30
C GLN A 333 3.38 -8.27 -0.07
N VAL A 334 3.89 -8.90 -1.14
CA VAL A 334 3.68 -8.44 -2.52
C VAL A 334 2.19 -8.42 -2.88
N ALA A 335 1.42 -9.43 -2.46
CA ALA A 335 -0.02 -9.46 -2.71
C ALA A 335 -0.75 -8.25 -2.09
N ASN A 336 -0.41 -7.88 -0.86
CA ASN A 336 -0.95 -6.69 -0.20
C ASN A 336 -0.52 -5.40 -0.90
N MET A 337 0.74 -5.32 -1.30
CA MET A 337 1.27 -4.17 -2.02
C MET A 337 0.62 -4.00 -3.40
N LEU A 338 0.39 -5.10 -4.13
CA LEU A 338 -0.33 -5.07 -5.41
C LEU A 338 -1.78 -4.61 -5.26
N GLN A 339 -2.46 -4.91 -4.14
CA GLN A 339 -3.80 -4.37 -3.87
C GLN A 339 -3.77 -2.85 -3.70
N SER A 340 -2.81 -2.32 -2.93
CA SER A 340 -2.63 -0.87 -2.77
C SER A 340 -2.25 -0.20 -4.09
N THR A 341 -1.40 -0.85 -4.88
CA THR A 341 -1.01 -0.40 -6.23
C THR A 341 -2.22 -0.32 -7.15
N ALA A 342 -3.08 -1.34 -7.13
CA ALA A 342 -4.28 -1.36 -7.95
C ALA A 342 -5.25 -0.24 -7.56
N ALA A 343 -5.47 0.00 -6.26
CA ALA A 343 -6.33 1.08 -5.80
C ALA A 343 -5.78 2.47 -6.19
N ALA A 344 -4.48 2.71 -6.03
CA ALA A 344 -3.83 3.94 -6.47
C ALA A 344 -3.90 4.11 -8.00
N SER A 345 -3.65 3.03 -8.75
CA SER A 345 -3.76 3.02 -10.22
C SER A 345 -5.18 3.34 -10.69
N GLU A 346 -6.19 2.76 -10.04
CA GLU A 346 -7.59 2.99 -10.36
C GLU A 346 -7.92 4.47 -10.25
N ARG A 347 -7.58 5.12 -9.12
CA ARG A 347 -7.80 6.56 -8.92
C ARG A 347 -7.06 7.44 -9.93
N VAL A 348 -5.81 7.07 -10.27
CA VAL A 348 -5.02 7.81 -11.27
C VAL A 348 -5.62 7.66 -12.66
N PHE A 349 -5.98 6.43 -13.08
CA PHE A 349 -6.56 6.21 -14.40
C PHE A 349 -7.99 6.76 -14.52
N GLU A 350 -8.82 6.66 -13.46
CA GLU A 350 -10.13 7.33 -13.43
C GLU A 350 -9.96 8.83 -13.70
N PHE A 351 -8.99 9.49 -13.06
CA PHE A 351 -8.74 10.91 -13.30
C PHE A 351 -8.26 11.19 -14.73
N LEU A 352 -7.36 10.38 -15.28
CA LEU A 352 -6.85 10.55 -16.63
C LEU A 352 -7.92 10.28 -17.70
N GLU A 353 -8.93 9.45 -17.41
CA GLU A 353 -10.05 9.12 -18.29
C GLU A 353 -11.24 10.09 -18.16
N GLU A 354 -11.23 11.01 -17.16
CA GLU A 354 -12.28 12.02 -17.01
C GLU A 354 -12.40 12.89 -18.26
N LYS A 355 -13.63 13.39 -18.52
CA LYS A 355 -13.92 14.22 -19.69
C LYS A 355 -13.19 15.56 -19.56
N GLU A 356 -12.43 15.93 -20.58
CA GLU A 356 -11.80 17.24 -20.71
C GLU A 356 -12.81 18.28 -21.20
N GLU A 357 -12.49 19.56 -20.95
CA GLU A 357 -13.22 20.67 -21.56
C GLU A 357 -13.04 20.65 -23.07
N ASP A 358 -14.14 20.81 -23.79
CA ASP A 358 -14.09 20.91 -25.24
C ASP A 358 -13.60 22.32 -25.64
N GLN A 359 -12.33 22.35 -26.08
CA GLN A 359 -11.69 23.59 -26.54
C GLN A 359 -11.66 23.70 -28.06
N THR A 360 -12.37 22.84 -28.78
CA THR A 360 -12.46 22.88 -30.23
C THR A 360 -13.40 24.02 -30.64
N VAL A 361 -12.85 24.94 -31.38
CA VAL A 361 -13.64 26.04 -32.00
C VAL A 361 -13.77 25.72 -33.47
N GLU A 362 -15.03 25.61 -33.95
CA GLU A 362 -15.33 25.30 -35.38
C GLU A 362 -14.78 26.40 -36.32
N HIS A 363 -14.78 27.66 -35.87
CA HIS A 363 -14.27 28.79 -36.63
C HIS A 363 -13.37 29.67 -35.76
N PRO A 364 -12.05 29.32 -35.60
CA PRO A 364 -11.14 30.11 -34.78
C PRO A 364 -10.87 31.47 -35.43
N VAL A 365 -11.03 32.52 -34.64
CA VAL A 365 -10.72 33.90 -35.05
C VAL A 365 -9.31 34.26 -34.58
N SER A 366 -8.49 34.90 -35.41
CA SER A 366 -7.15 35.38 -35.02
C SER A 366 -7.28 36.45 -33.94
N VAL A 367 -6.51 36.29 -32.87
CA VAL A 367 -6.46 37.23 -31.72
C VAL A 367 -5.37 38.29 -31.84
N GLU A 368 -4.61 38.31 -32.95
CA GLU A 368 -3.43 39.19 -33.12
C GLU A 368 -3.77 40.68 -33.06
N ASN A 369 -5.03 41.08 -33.30
CA ASN A 369 -5.49 42.47 -33.31
C ASN A 369 -6.56 42.76 -32.26
N LEU A 370 -6.71 41.95 -31.22
CA LEU A 370 -7.65 42.16 -30.13
C LEU A 370 -7.29 43.40 -29.32
N LYS A 371 -8.17 44.41 -29.33
CA LYS A 371 -8.01 45.68 -28.58
C LYS A 371 -8.42 45.61 -27.11
N GLY A 372 -8.87 44.44 -26.62
CA GLY A 372 -9.24 44.25 -25.21
C GLY A 372 -10.56 44.91 -24.80
N ASN A 373 -11.42 45.32 -25.75
CA ASN A 373 -12.79 45.76 -25.47
C ASN A 373 -13.64 44.51 -25.19
N VAL A 374 -14.40 44.52 -24.08
CA VAL A 374 -15.29 43.43 -23.66
C VAL A 374 -16.70 43.98 -23.45
N GLU A 375 -17.66 43.33 -24.05
CA GLU A 375 -19.08 43.67 -23.90
C GLU A 375 -19.85 42.44 -23.41
N PHE A 376 -20.58 42.58 -22.32
CA PHE A 376 -21.57 41.62 -21.85
C PHE A 376 -22.95 42.19 -22.28
N ASP A 377 -23.74 41.41 -22.99
CA ASP A 377 -25.03 41.83 -23.50
C ASP A 377 -26.09 40.80 -23.07
N HIS A 378 -26.95 41.19 -22.13
CA HIS A 378 -28.03 40.38 -21.57
C HIS A 378 -27.59 38.96 -21.16
N VAL A 379 -26.45 38.84 -20.46
CA VAL A 379 -25.85 37.54 -20.11
C VAL A 379 -26.63 36.88 -18.99
N HIS A 380 -27.07 35.63 -19.25
CA HIS A 380 -27.64 34.71 -18.27
C HIS A 380 -26.65 33.58 -18.04
N PHE A 381 -26.26 33.34 -16.79
CA PHE A 381 -25.31 32.29 -16.48
C PHE A 381 -25.65 31.53 -15.19
N GLY A 382 -25.47 30.23 -15.20
CA GLY A 382 -25.58 29.35 -14.05
C GLY A 382 -24.74 28.09 -14.24
N TYR A 383 -24.17 27.56 -13.16
CA TYR A 383 -23.41 26.29 -13.18
C TYR A 383 -24.32 25.06 -13.42
N ASN A 384 -25.59 25.17 -13.01
CA ASN A 384 -26.62 24.16 -13.28
C ASN A 384 -27.72 24.79 -14.14
N PRO A 385 -28.27 24.05 -15.11
CA PRO A 385 -29.37 24.56 -15.96
C PRO A 385 -30.58 25.05 -15.17
N ASP A 386 -30.84 24.44 -13.99
CA ASP A 386 -31.99 24.75 -13.15
C ASP A 386 -31.74 25.90 -12.17
N LYS A 387 -30.50 26.45 -12.10
CA LYS A 387 -30.15 27.53 -11.18
C LYS A 387 -29.35 28.61 -11.86
N ILE A 388 -30.07 29.64 -12.36
CA ILE A 388 -29.44 30.85 -12.90
C ILE A 388 -28.89 31.67 -11.73
N ILE A 389 -27.58 32.00 -11.77
CA ILE A 389 -26.88 32.80 -10.76
C ILE A 389 -26.74 34.26 -11.23
N ILE A 390 -26.41 34.45 -12.50
CA ILE A 390 -26.35 35.77 -13.13
C ILE A 390 -27.55 35.83 -14.05
N ASN A 391 -28.42 36.84 -13.81
CA ASN A 391 -29.66 37.03 -14.57
C ASN A 391 -29.62 38.41 -15.21
N ASP A 392 -29.57 38.45 -16.55
CA ASP A 392 -29.64 39.68 -17.36
C ASP A 392 -28.52 40.68 -17.03
N PHE A 393 -27.27 40.27 -17.11
CA PHE A 393 -26.11 41.11 -16.86
C PHE A 393 -25.60 41.75 -18.16
N SER A 394 -25.57 43.09 -18.18
CA SER A 394 -25.03 43.87 -19.31
C SER A 394 -23.97 44.86 -18.83
N ALA A 395 -22.81 44.87 -19.49
CA ALA A 395 -21.68 45.76 -19.15
C ALA A 395 -20.77 45.96 -20.37
N LYS A 396 -20.22 47.17 -20.53
CA LYS A 396 -19.22 47.49 -21.56
C LYS A 396 -17.94 47.96 -20.89
N VAL A 397 -16.82 47.31 -21.25
CA VAL A 397 -15.49 47.58 -20.71
C VAL A 397 -14.57 47.95 -21.86
N LYS A 398 -13.89 49.09 -21.76
CA LYS A 398 -12.90 49.55 -22.75
C LYS A 398 -11.50 49.08 -22.44
N GLU A 399 -10.66 49.04 -23.45
CA GLU A 399 -9.23 48.74 -23.33
C GLU A 399 -8.57 49.55 -22.20
N GLY A 400 -7.80 48.90 -21.33
CA GLY A 400 -7.08 49.51 -20.21
C GLY A 400 -7.91 49.83 -18.98
N GLN A 401 -9.26 49.63 -18.99
CA GLN A 401 -10.09 49.80 -17.80
C GLN A 401 -9.88 48.66 -16.80
N LYS A 402 -9.84 49.01 -15.51
CA LYS A 402 -9.86 48.06 -14.40
C LYS A 402 -11.27 48.08 -13.80
N ILE A 403 -11.94 46.94 -13.81
CA ILE A 403 -13.28 46.77 -13.25
C ILE A 403 -13.22 45.74 -12.12
N ALA A 404 -13.81 46.06 -10.98
CA ALA A 404 -14.01 45.12 -9.88
C ALA A 404 -15.48 44.69 -9.88
N ILE A 405 -15.74 43.41 -9.96
CA ILE A 405 -17.05 42.80 -9.75
C ILE A 405 -17.15 42.43 -8.29
N VAL A 406 -18.11 42.98 -7.57
CA VAL A 406 -18.34 42.74 -6.15
C VAL A 406 -19.71 42.17 -5.91
N GLY A 407 -19.88 41.30 -4.96
CA GLY A 407 -21.16 40.70 -4.61
C GLY A 407 -21.07 39.83 -3.35
N PRO A 408 -22.21 39.41 -2.79
CA PRO A 408 -22.20 38.43 -1.71
C PRO A 408 -21.66 37.10 -2.22
N THR A 409 -20.80 36.47 -1.41
CA THR A 409 -20.23 35.14 -1.69
C THR A 409 -21.22 34.04 -1.37
#